data_9ad605388c4a68013a7e0dd62858de74
#
_entry.id   9ad605388c4a68013a7e0dd62858de74
#
_cell.length_a   1.000
_cell.length_b   1.000
_cell.length_c   1.000
_cell.angle_alpha   90.00
_cell.angle_beta   90.00
_cell.angle_gamma   90.00
#
_symmetry.space_group_name_H-M   'P 1'
#
loop_
_entity.id
_entity.type
_entity.pdbx_description
1 polymer ?
#
loop_
_entity_poly.entity_id
_entity_poly.type
_entity_poly.pdbx_seq_one_letter_code
_entity_poly.pdbx_strand_id
1 'polypeptide(L)'
;QHILIDVDSFSELIFNAVEKSLKILRRLSRLYRLDAQITAFSATLVVAYQTGDKCFCAHLGDGACMFFNDANELIKISLPENGEYINETFFVSNKDWANNLRCFEFTENKTNCLVMSDGVTPFALLNDAPFLEFTKPILNFLRTATLDEATEAITTMLTSQKATGISSDDKSLAWWITC
;
A
#
# COMPACT_ATOMS: atom_id res chain seq x y z
N GLN A 1 16.39 4.82 23.94
CA GLN A 1 16.82 5.73 22.85
C GLN A 1 15.78 5.62 21.74
N HIS A 2 14.94 6.64 21.59
CA HIS A 2 14.09 6.74 20.40
C HIS A 2 15.01 7.08 19.23
N ILE A 3 15.17 6.16 18.30
CA ILE A 3 15.83 6.44 17.03
C ILE A 3 14.89 7.39 16.30
N LEU A 4 15.29 8.64 16.14
CA LEU A 4 14.57 9.61 15.29
C LEU A 4 14.79 9.16 13.84
N ILE A 5 13.81 8.51 13.28
CA ILE A 5 13.77 8.17 11.85
C ILE A 5 13.31 9.43 11.10
N ASP A 6 14.00 9.78 10.03
CA ASP A 6 13.59 10.76 9.03
C ASP A 6 13.28 10.07 7.69
N VAL A 7 12.78 10.81 6.71
CA VAL A 7 12.42 10.26 5.41
C VAL A 7 13.60 9.62 4.67
N ASP A 8 14.80 10.17 4.83
CA ASP A 8 15.99 9.65 4.16
C ASP A 8 16.39 8.31 4.74
N SER A 9 16.45 8.19 6.08
CA SER A 9 16.72 6.93 6.78
C SER A 9 15.65 5.89 6.51
N PHE A 10 14.37 6.28 6.43
CA PHE A 10 13.26 5.40 6.07
C PHE A 10 13.40 4.90 4.63
N SER A 11 13.70 5.79 3.69
CA SER A 11 13.91 5.46 2.28
C SER A 11 15.08 4.48 2.11
N GLU A 12 16.20 4.72 2.79
CA GLU A 12 17.36 3.82 2.78
C GLU A 12 17.02 2.44 3.35
N LEU A 13 16.24 2.38 4.44
CA LEU A 13 15.77 1.12 5.01
C LEU A 13 14.95 0.31 4.00
N ILE A 14 13.99 0.96 3.33
CA ILE A 14 13.14 0.32 2.31
C ILE A 14 13.99 -0.15 1.13
N PHE A 15 14.88 0.71 0.61
CA PHE A 15 15.79 0.35 -0.47
C PHE A 15 16.61 -0.91 -0.12
N ASN A 16 17.24 -0.92 1.04
CA ASN A 16 18.05 -2.04 1.50
C ASN A 16 17.23 -3.33 1.68
N ALA A 17 15.99 -3.23 2.19
CA ALA A 17 15.08 -4.36 2.35
C ALA A 17 14.69 -4.97 0.98
N VAL A 18 14.34 -4.14 0.00
CA VAL A 18 14.00 -4.57 -1.36
C VAL A 18 15.21 -5.23 -2.03
N GLU A 19 16.38 -4.60 -2.01
CA GLU A 19 17.61 -5.16 -2.58
C GLU A 19 17.98 -6.51 -1.96
N LYS A 20 17.84 -6.65 -0.64
CA LYS A 20 18.07 -7.92 0.05
C LYS A 20 17.07 -8.98 -0.39
N SER A 21 15.80 -8.62 -0.50
CA SER A 21 14.74 -9.53 -0.96
C SER A 21 14.99 -10.00 -2.39
N LEU A 22 15.33 -9.11 -3.30
CA LEU A 22 15.67 -9.45 -4.68
C LEU A 22 16.89 -10.38 -4.78
N LYS A 23 17.91 -10.18 -3.94
CA LYS A 23 19.08 -11.09 -3.86
C LYS A 23 18.67 -12.49 -3.39
N ILE A 24 17.77 -12.57 -2.40
CA ILE A 24 17.23 -13.85 -1.92
C ILE A 24 16.42 -14.55 -3.01
N LEU A 25 15.51 -13.83 -3.68
CA LEU A 25 14.69 -14.37 -4.77
C LEU A 25 15.54 -14.89 -5.93
N ARG A 26 16.57 -14.15 -6.34
CA ARG A 26 17.54 -14.62 -7.38
C ARG A 26 18.27 -15.90 -6.95
N ARG A 27 18.64 -16.02 -5.67
CA ARG A 27 19.28 -17.22 -5.12
C ARG A 27 18.32 -18.41 -5.10
N LEU A 28 17.08 -18.22 -4.65
CA LEU A 28 16.04 -19.25 -4.62
C LEU A 28 15.71 -19.73 -6.03
N SER A 29 15.54 -18.82 -6.99
CA SER A 29 15.29 -19.16 -8.39
C SER A 29 16.36 -20.10 -8.95
N ARG A 30 17.66 -19.84 -8.69
CA ARG A 30 18.76 -20.70 -9.10
C ARG A 30 18.74 -22.05 -8.37
N LEU A 31 18.51 -22.04 -7.05
CA LEU A 31 18.52 -23.25 -6.21
C LEU A 31 17.43 -24.24 -6.64
N TYR A 32 16.24 -23.74 -6.95
CA TYR A 32 15.11 -24.54 -7.37
C TYR A 32 15.06 -24.76 -8.88
N ARG A 33 16.09 -24.33 -9.63
CA ARG A 33 16.16 -24.45 -11.10
C ARG A 33 14.90 -23.92 -11.79
N LEU A 34 14.36 -22.86 -11.23
CA LEU A 34 13.28 -22.14 -11.88
C LEU A 34 13.94 -21.36 -13.03
N ASP A 35 13.62 -21.68 -14.26
CA ASP A 35 14.05 -20.91 -15.44
C ASP A 35 13.41 -19.49 -15.48
N ALA A 36 12.78 -19.11 -14.36
CA ALA A 36 12.11 -17.85 -14.18
C ALA A 36 13.14 -16.71 -14.11
N GLN A 37 13.03 -15.77 -15.01
CA GLN A 37 13.69 -14.48 -14.89
C GLN A 37 13.17 -13.78 -13.63
N ILE A 38 13.94 -12.83 -13.06
CA ILE A 38 13.54 -12.07 -11.88
C ILE A 38 12.18 -11.36 -12.07
N THR A 39 11.82 -11.06 -13.31
CA THR A 39 10.52 -10.50 -13.69
C THR A 39 9.33 -11.43 -13.40
N ALA A 40 9.54 -12.73 -13.22
CA ALA A 40 8.50 -13.64 -12.76
C ALA A 40 8.11 -13.42 -11.27
N PHE A 41 8.91 -12.65 -10.53
CA PHE A 41 8.66 -12.22 -9.16
C PHE A 41 8.29 -10.74 -9.09
N SER A 42 7.65 -10.23 -10.14
CA SER A 42 7.19 -8.85 -10.16
C SER A 42 6.17 -8.59 -9.06
N ALA A 43 6.39 -7.53 -8.32
CA ALA A 43 5.48 -7.07 -7.28
C ALA A 43 5.54 -5.55 -7.15
N THR A 44 4.43 -4.93 -6.88
CA THR A 44 4.33 -3.56 -6.40
C THR A 44 4.67 -3.50 -4.91
N LEU A 45 4.87 -2.33 -4.37
CA LEU A 45 5.20 -2.15 -2.96
C LEU A 45 4.49 -0.92 -2.40
N VAL A 46 3.69 -1.10 -1.36
CA VAL A 46 3.19 -0.01 -0.53
C VAL A 46 3.52 -0.31 0.92
N VAL A 47 4.25 0.59 1.55
CA VAL A 47 4.61 0.51 2.97
C VAL A 47 4.12 1.78 3.66
N ALA A 48 3.36 1.62 4.73
CA ALA A 48 2.98 2.70 5.60
C ALA A 48 3.48 2.39 7.01
N TYR A 49 4.06 3.37 7.68
CA TYR A 49 4.65 3.20 9.01
C TYR A 49 4.40 4.45 9.86
N GLN A 50 4.08 4.23 11.12
CA GLN A 50 3.92 5.32 12.11
C GLN A 50 4.77 5.05 13.33
N THR A 51 5.42 6.10 13.83
CA THR A 51 6.15 6.09 15.09
C THR A 51 5.98 7.43 15.80
N GLY A 52 5.37 7.43 16.99
CA GLY A 52 4.95 8.67 17.65
C GLY A 52 3.96 9.44 16.77
N ASP A 53 4.28 10.69 16.50
CA ASP A 53 3.52 11.61 15.64
C ASP A 53 4.01 11.62 14.18
N LYS A 54 5.07 10.89 13.85
CA LYS A 54 5.59 10.79 12.48
C LYS A 54 5.00 9.64 11.72
N CYS A 55 4.52 9.91 10.52
CA CYS A 55 4.00 8.96 9.56
C CYS A 55 4.88 8.95 8.31
N PHE A 56 5.13 7.76 7.80
CA PHE A 56 5.96 7.51 6.61
C PHE A 56 5.21 6.66 5.61
N CYS A 57 5.46 6.91 4.35
CA CYS A 57 5.01 6.06 3.25
C CYS A 57 6.12 5.84 2.25
N ALA A 58 6.25 4.59 1.79
CA ALA A 58 7.04 4.24 0.61
C ALA A 58 6.13 3.53 -0.39
N HIS A 59 6.13 3.95 -1.64
CA HIS A 59 5.21 3.44 -2.64
C HIS A 59 5.88 3.29 -4.00
N LEU A 60 5.68 2.12 -4.60
CA LEU A 60 6.07 1.76 -5.96
C LEU A 60 4.93 0.97 -6.60
N GLY A 61 4.34 1.46 -7.68
CA GLY A 61 3.31 0.79 -8.47
C GLY A 61 1.92 1.40 -8.34
N ASP A 62 0.89 0.60 -8.58
CA ASP A 62 -0.49 0.97 -8.87
C ASP A 62 -1.48 0.77 -7.70
N GLY A 63 -0.99 0.37 -6.54
CA GLY A 63 -1.77 0.42 -5.30
C GLY A 63 -2.05 1.84 -4.84
N ALA A 64 -2.59 2.00 -3.63
CA ALA A 64 -2.76 3.31 -3.00
C ALA A 64 -2.58 3.23 -1.49
N CYS A 65 -2.22 4.36 -0.89
CA CYS A 65 -2.16 4.55 0.55
C CYS A 65 -2.82 5.86 0.92
N MET A 66 -3.74 5.84 1.87
CA MET A 66 -4.49 7.00 2.33
C MET A 66 -4.35 7.15 3.84
N PHE A 67 -4.07 8.36 4.29
CA PHE A 67 -3.98 8.71 5.70
C PHE A 67 -5.06 9.72 6.06
N PHE A 68 -5.76 9.46 7.15
CA PHE A 68 -6.88 10.26 7.63
C PHE A 68 -6.65 10.67 9.09
N ASN A 69 -7.17 11.83 9.46
CA ASN A 69 -7.21 12.25 10.86
C ASN A 69 -8.34 11.56 11.64
N ASP A 70 -8.48 11.91 12.91
CA ASP A 70 -9.53 11.38 13.80
C ASP A 70 -10.97 11.71 13.32
N ALA A 71 -11.14 12.80 12.56
CA ALA A 71 -12.41 13.18 11.95
C ALA A 71 -12.69 12.47 10.60
N ASN A 72 -11.83 11.51 10.19
CA ASN A 72 -11.87 10.85 8.89
C ASN A 72 -11.74 11.83 7.70
N GLU A 73 -11.01 12.91 7.91
CA GLU A 73 -10.60 13.82 6.83
C GLU A 73 -9.25 13.39 6.28
N LEU A 74 -9.10 13.45 4.96
CA LEU A 74 -7.85 13.08 4.30
C LEU A 74 -6.72 14.04 4.69
N ILE A 75 -5.60 13.50 5.19
CA ILE A 75 -4.37 14.24 5.48
C ILE A 75 -3.42 14.13 4.30
N LYS A 76 -3.18 12.90 3.87
CA LYS A 76 -2.20 12.57 2.83
C LYS A 76 -2.64 11.35 2.03
N ILE A 77 -2.28 11.32 0.76
CA ILE A 77 -2.51 10.19 -0.13
C ILE A 77 -1.26 9.91 -0.96
N SER A 78 -0.98 8.63 -1.18
CA SER A 78 -0.10 8.15 -2.23
C SER A 78 -0.94 7.47 -3.29
N LEU A 79 -1.07 8.14 -4.43
CA LEU A 79 -1.87 7.68 -5.56
C LEU A 79 -1.15 6.60 -6.36
N PRO A 80 -1.90 5.76 -7.10
CA PRO A 80 -1.32 4.87 -8.11
C PRO A 80 -0.39 5.61 -9.06
N GLU A 81 0.71 4.96 -9.43
CA GLU A 81 1.61 5.47 -10.45
C GLU A 81 1.85 4.39 -11.49
N ASN A 82 1.48 4.69 -12.70
CA ASN A 82 1.69 3.87 -13.88
C ASN A 82 2.80 4.49 -14.74
N GLY A 83 3.45 3.66 -15.57
CA GLY A 83 4.42 4.12 -16.55
C GLY A 83 3.80 5.00 -17.65
N GLU A 84 4.56 5.26 -18.70
CA GLU A 84 4.11 6.11 -19.83
C GLU A 84 2.90 5.52 -20.57
N TYR A 85 2.67 4.20 -20.44
CA TYR A 85 1.53 3.48 -21.03
C TYR A 85 0.54 3.06 -19.95
N ILE A 86 -0.76 3.12 -20.26
CA ILE A 86 -1.90 2.83 -19.36
C ILE A 86 -1.81 1.47 -18.66
N ASN A 87 -1.04 0.51 -19.21
CA ASN A 87 -0.88 -0.84 -18.67
C ASN A 87 0.55 -1.11 -18.15
N GLU A 88 1.35 -0.09 -17.94
CA GLU A 88 2.72 -0.24 -17.47
C GLU A 88 2.80 0.11 -15.98
N THR A 89 2.98 -0.91 -15.16
CA THR A 89 3.14 -0.76 -13.70
C THR A 89 4.61 -0.87 -13.32
N PHE A 90 5.04 -0.06 -12.35
CA PHE A 90 6.38 -0.14 -11.79
C PHE A 90 6.46 -1.27 -10.75
N PHE A 91 7.40 -2.20 -10.96
CA PHE A 91 7.64 -3.33 -10.08
C PHE A 91 9.02 -3.27 -9.44
N VAL A 92 9.15 -3.87 -8.24
CA VAL A 92 10.44 -4.00 -7.55
C VAL A 92 11.48 -4.81 -8.36
N SER A 93 11.03 -5.63 -9.32
CA SER A 93 11.89 -6.41 -10.21
C SER A 93 12.45 -5.61 -11.40
N ASN A 94 11.95 -4.42 -11.68
CA ASN A 94 12.46 -3.56 -12.74
C ASN A 94 13.89 -3.07 -12.41
N LYS A 95 14.70 -2.79 -13.42
CA LYS A 95 16.09 -2.34 -13.19
C LYS A 95 16.19 -0.98 -12.53
N ASP A 96 15.22 -0.12 -12.81
CA ASP A 96 15.12 1.27 -12.38
C ASP A 96 14.09 1.49 -11.26
N TRP A 97 13.67 0.43 -10.61
CA TRP A 97 12.64 0.49 -9.55
C TRP A 97 12.92 1.56 -8.49
N ALA A 98 14.20 1.74 -8.15
CA ALA A 98 14.59 2.70 -7.13
C ALA A 98 14.32 4.16 -7.52
N ASN A 99 14.36 4.48 -8.83
CA ASN A 99 14.06 5.82 -9.33
C ASN A 99 12.56 6.14 -9.28
N ASN A 100 11.73 5.11 -9.25
CA ASN A 100 10.26 5.21 -9.21
C ASN A 100 9.71 4.98 -7.79
N LEU A 101 10.58 4.66 -6.81
CA LEU A 101 10.18 4.54 -5.41
C LEU A 101 9.94 5.93 -4.83
N ARG A 102 8.70 6.21 -4.46
CA ARG A 102 8.30 7.46 -3.81
C ARG A 102 8.30 7.27 -2.30
N CYS A 103 8.98 8.13 -1.58
CA CYS A 103 8.97 8.16 -0.13
C CYS A 103 8.57 9.56 0.34
N PHE A 104 7.77 9.62 1.41
CA PHE A 104 7.46 10.88 2.08
C PHE A 104 7.23 10.65 3.58
N GLU A 105 7.37 11.72 4.35
CA GLU A 105 6.96 11.80 5.75
C GLU A 105 6.01 12.96 5.97
N PHE A 106 5.23 12.88 7.04
CA PHE A 106 4.44 13.97 7.59
C PHE A 106 4.23 13.74 9.09
N THR A 107 3.78 14.78 9.79
CA THR A 107 3.54 14.73 11.24
C THR A 107 2.05 14.86 11.50
N GLU A 108 1.49 13.89 12.24
CA GLU A 108 0.11 13.89 12.70
C GLU A 108 -0.03 12.99 13.95
N ASN A 109 -0.67 13.51 14.98
CA ASN A 109 -0.75 12.82 16.28
C ASN A 109 -1.59 11.54 16.24
N LYS A 110 -2.71 11.58 15.51
CA LYS A 110 -3.63 10.45 15.37
C LYS A 110 -3.95 10.24 13.90
N THR A 111 -3.44 9.14 13.37
CA THR A 111 -3.59 8.83 11.96
C THR A 111 -4.26 7.48 11.76
N ASN A 112 -5.33 7.46 11.01
CA ASN A 112 -5.91 6.24 10.46
C ASN A 112 -5.34 6.01 9.06
N CYS A 113 -5.07 4.77 8.70
CA CYS A 113 -4.48 4.46 7.41
C CYS A 113 -5.22 3.33 6.70
N LEU A 114 -5.39 3.48 5.41
CA LEU A 114 -5.82 2.43 4.48
C LEU A 114 -4.74 2.22 3.43
N VAL A 115 -4.26 1.00 3.29
CA VAL A 115 -3.32 0.56 2.23
C VAL A 115 -4.04 -0.47 1.38
N MET A 116 -3.99 -0.31 0.07
CA MET A 116 -4.78 -1.13 -0.85
C MET A 116 -4.05 -1.49 -2.13
N SER A 117 -4.39 -2.67 -2.67
CA SER A 117 -3.97 -3.08 -4.00
C SER A 117 -4.78 -2.36 -5.10
N ASP A 118 -4.32 -2.46 -6.34
CA ASP A 118 -4.98 -1.98 -7.55
C ASP A 118 -6.41 -2.51 -7.71
N GLY A 119 -6.69 -3.75 -7.30
CA GLY A 119 -8.04 -4.31 -7.32
C GLY A 119 -9.03 -3.59 -6.39
N VAL A 120 -8.55 -2.78 -5.43
CA VAL A 120 -9.39 -1.98 -4.51
C VAL A 120 -9.45 -0.51 -4.92
N THR A 121 -8.45 0.02 -5.62
CA THR A 121 -8.42 1.43 -6.01
C THR A 121 -9.65 1.91 -6.79
N PRO A 122 -10.32 1.09 -7.67
CA PRO A 122 -11.53 1.51 -8.37
C PRO A 122 -12.74 1.79 -7.47
N PHE A 123 -12.73 1.28 -6.24
CA PHE A 123 -13.77 1.59 -5.23
C PHE A 123 -13.42 2.78 -4.37
N ALA A 124 -12.13 2.95 -4.10
CA ALA A 124 -11.62 3.85 -3.09
C ALA A 124 -11.24 5.23 -3.63
N LEU A 125 -11.03 5.32 -4.95
CA LEU A 125 -10.62 6.55 -5.64
C LEU A 125 -11.67 6.98 -6.67
N LEU A 126 -11.89 8.29 -6.73
CA LEU A 126 -12.66 8.95 -7.78
C LEU A 126 -11.90 10.22 -8.20
N ASN A 127 -11.44 10.27 -9.47
CA ASN A 127 -10.66 11.39 -10.00
C ASN A 127 -9.44 11.74 -9.10
N ASP A 128 -8.65 10.73 -8.75
CA ASP A 128 -7.45 10.85 -7.90
C ASP A 128 -7.69 11.40 -6.48
N ALA A 129 -8.92 11.33 -6.02
CA ALA A 129 -9.29 11.69 -4.65
C ALA A 129 -10.01 10.51 -3.96
N PRO A 130 -9.99 10.43 -2.62
CA PRO A 130 -10.73 9.42 -1.90
C PRO A 130 -12.23 9.50 -2.21
N PHE A 131 -12.81 8.38 -2.59
CA PHE A 131 -14.26 8.25 -2.70
C PHE A 131 -14.84 8.11 -1.29
N LEU A 132 -15.33 9.20 -0.74
CA LEU A 132 -15.73 9.30 0.67
C LEU A 132 -16.91 8.39 1.02
N GLU A 133 -17.77 8.07 0.05
CA GLU A 133 -18.88 7.14 0.24
C GLU A 133 -18.41 5.69 0.46
N PHE A 134 -17.19 5.37 0.05
CA PHE A 134 -16.53 4.10 0.33
C PHE A 134 -15.66 4.18 1.59
N THR A 135 -14.78 5.18 1.67
CA THR A 135 -13.75 5.24 2.72
C THR A 135 -14.31 5.58 4.10
N LYS A 136 -15.24 6.55 4.23
CA LYS A 136 -15.79 6.96 5.52
C LYS A 136 -16.57 5.85 6.26
N PRO A 137 -17.48 5.09 5.62
CA PRO A 137 -18.14 3.97 6.28
C PRO A 137 -17.16 2.91 6.78
N ILE A 138 -16.12 2.60 6.00
CA ILE A 138 -15.06 1.65 6.39
C ILE A 138 -14.34 2.15 7.64
N LEU A 139 -13.81 3.38 7.61
CA LEU A 139 -13.10 3.95 8.75
C LEU A 139 -13.97 3.99 10.03
N ASN A 140 -15.24 4.37 9.90
CA ASN A 140 -16.18 4.39 11.04
C ASN A 140 -16.42 2.98 11.60
N PHE A 141 -16.60 1.99 10.74
CA PHE A 141 -16.79 0.61 11.15
C PHE A 141 -15.54 0.04 11.83
N LEU A 142 -14.37 0.22 11.22
CA LEU A 142 -13.09 -0.27 11.73
C LEU A 142 -12.74 0.31 13.12
N ARG A 143 -13.26 1.47 13.46
CA ARG A 143 -13.05 2.13 14.77
C ARG A 143 -13.70 1.40 15.94
N THR A 144 -14.76 0.65 15.69
CA THR A 144 -15.57 -0.02 16.72
C THR A 144 -15.55 -1.54 16.61
N ALA A 145 -15.20 -2.09 15.47
CA ALA A 145 -15.14 -3.52 15.22
C ALA A 145 -13.90 -4.15 15.84
N THR A 146 -14.02 -5.37 16.29
CA THR A 146 -12.87 -6.22 16.60
C THR A 146 -12.11 -6.58 15.30
N LEU A 147 -10.86 -7.04 15.42
CA LEU A 147 -10.06 -7.42 14.25
C LEU A 147 -10.74 -8.53 13.43
N ASP A 148 -11.35 -9.51 14.10
CA ASP A 148 -12.02 -10.63 13.44
C ASP A 148 -13.27 -10.15 12.68
N GLU A 149 -14.14 -9.35 13.32
CA GLU A 149 -15.30 -8.75 12.67
C GLU A 149 -14.91 -7.87 11.48
N ALA A 150 -13.86 -7.05 11.65
CA ALA A 150 -13.34 -6.20 10.58
C ALA A 150 -12.84 -7.03 9.40
N THR A 151 -12.07 -8.07 9.66
CA THR A 151 -11.51 -8.95 8.61
C THR A 151 -12.63 -9.67 7.86
N GLU A 152 -13.62 -10.22 8.58
CA GLU A 152 -14.77 -10.91 7.96
C GLU A 152 -15.59 -9.96 7.08
N ALA A 153 -15.93 -8.79 7.60
CA ALA A 153 -16.75 -7.81 6.90
C ALA A 153 -16.04 -7.27 5.64
N ILE A 154 -14.76 -6.89 5.76
CA ILE A 154 -13.96 -6.42 4.62
C ILE A 154 -13.80 -7.52 3.58
N THR A 155 -13.51 -8.76 3.99
CA THR A 155 -13.39 -9.89 3.07
C THR A 155 -14.72 -10.12 2.32
N THR A 156 -15.84 -10.15 3.04
CA THR A 156 -17.17 -10.31 2.44
C THR A 156 -17.50 -9.19 1.46
N MET A 157 -17.17 -7.94 1.80
CA MET A 157 -17.39 -6.79 0.93
C MET A 157 -16.55 -6.90 -0.36
N LEU A 158 -15.26 -7.19 -0.25
CA LEU A 158 -14.33 -7.25 -1.39
C LEU A 158 -14.57 -8.44 -2.31
N THR A 159 -15.13 -9.55 -1.79
CA THR A 159 -15.47 -10.76 -2.58
C THR A 159 -16.92 -10.75 -3.08
N SER A 160 -17.71 -9.73 -2.76
CA SER A 160 -19.11 -9.63 -3.19
C SER A 160 -19.24 -9.56 -4.72
N GLN A 161 -20.40 -10.00 -5.25
CA GLN A 161 -20.70 -9.92 -6.68
C GLN A 161 -20.62 -8.48 -7.20
N LYS A 162 -20.97 -7.49 -6.38
CA LYS A 162 -20.84 -6.07 -6.74
C LYS A 162 -19.36 -5.68 -6.90
N ALA A 163 -18.51 -6.13 -6.00
CA ALA A 163 -17.09 -5.86 -6.05
C ALA A 163 -16.40 -6.54 -7.24
N THR A 164 -16.72 -7.79 -7.53
CA THR A 164 -16.19 -8.51 -8.70
C THR A 164 -16.68 -7.95 -10.01
N GLY A 165 -17.87 -7.31 -10.02
CA GLY A 165 -18.38 -6.59 -11.19
C GLY A 165 -17.68 -5.25 -11.48
N ILE A 166 -16.99 -4.65 -10.49
CA ILE A 166 -16.23 -3.40 -10.67
C ILE A 166 -14.78 -3.68 -11.05
N SER A 167 -14.13 -4.65 -10.39
CA SER A 167 -12.77 -5.10 -10.71
C SER A 167 -12.69 -6.61 -10.66
N SER A 168 -12.04 -7.21 -11.66
CA SER A 168 -11.72 -8.65 -11.69
C SER A 168 -10.43 -8.99 -10.97
N ASP A 169 -9.63 -8.00 -10.58
CA ASP A 169 -8.33 -8.16 -9.97
C ASP A 169 -8.42 -8.63 -8.53
N ASP A 170 -7.37 -9.25 -8.05
CA ASP A 170 -7.23 -9.64 -6.66
C ASP A 170 -7.25 -8.40 -5.75
N LYS A 171 -7.98 -8.50 -4.63
CA LYS A 171 -8.24 -7.36 -3.75
C LYS A 171 -7.61 -7.56 -2.39
N SER A 172 -6.76 -6.63 -2.00
CA SER A 172 -6.13 -6.58 -0.67
C SER A 172 -6.32 -5.20 -0.05
N LEU A 173 -6.75 -5.18 1.21
CA LEU A 173 -6.89 -3.98 2.02
C LEU A 173 -6.26 -4.23 3.39
N ALA A 174 -5.29 -3.41 3.77
CA ALA A 174 -4.72 -3.36 5.10
C ALA A 174 -5.02 -2.02 5.76
N TRP A 175 -5.09 -1.99 7.08
CA TRP A 175 -5.43 -0.78 7.82
C TRP A 175 -4.80 -0.72 9.20
N TRP A 176 -4.69 0.48 9.75
CA TRP A 176 -4.66 0.72 11.18
C TRP A 176 -5.60 1.87 11.53
N ILE A 177 -6.16 1.81 12.72
CA ILE A 177 -7.02 2.85 13.30
C ILE A 177 -6.45 3.21 14.67
N THR A 178 -6.21 4.50 14.86
CA THR A 178 -5.80 5.03 16.18
C THR A 178 -7.03 5.20 17.07
N CYS A 179 -6.98 4.63 18.27
CA CYS A 179 -8.01 4.79 19.33
C CYS A 179 -7.74 6.03 20.18
#